data_1f5e77754c229995d909488aef52d6ed
#
_entry.id   1f5e77754c229995d909488aef52d6ed
#
_cell.length_a   1.000
_cell.length_b   1.000
_cell.length_c   1.000
_cell.angle_alpha   90.00
_cell.angle_beta   90.00
_cell.angle_gamma   90.00
#
_symmetry.space_group_name_H-M   'P 1'
#
loop_
_entity.id
_entity.type
_entity.pdbx_description
1 polymer ?
#
loop_
_entity_poly.entity_id
_entity_poly.type
_entity_poly.pdbx_seq_one_letter_code
_entity_poly.pdbx_strand_id
1 'polypeptide(L)'
;MSLRFAYNTNGAANHRLDDALALIADAGYDGVALTLDIHHLDPFAEGFRAETRRVAARLRALGLGCVVETGARFLLDPRAKHEPTLVTRAPEGRARRVEFLGRALEVAAETGADAMSFWAGVPKPGVTRDEAAEWLRDGVERVARRAESLGAVAALEPEPGMFVETVDDWAGLAIPGLRLALDTGHCLVTGERDPADAVREFAPHLGTVAVEDMKRGVHVHLPFGEGDMPIPAILAALREIGFSRLVTVELSRESHRADAMIPAALDYLRRAA
;
A
#
# COMPACT_ATOMS: atom_id res chain seq x y z
N MET A 1 0.17 -10.47 -21.38
CA MET A 1 -0.84 -9.46 -20.99
C MET A 1 -0.14 -8.15 -20.72
N SER A 2 -0.76 -6.98 -21.02
CA SER A 2 -0.23 -5.68 -20.60
C SER A 2 -0.40 -5.54 -19.09
N LEU A 3 0.62 -4.98 -18.41
CA LEU A 3 0.51 -4.60 -17.00
C LEU A 3 -0.45 -3.42 -16.86
N ARG A 4 -1.15 -3.36 -15.73
CA ARG A 4 -2.06 -2.26 -15.36
C ARG A 4 -1.39 -1.42 -14.29
N PHE A 5 -1.29 -0.11 -14.51
CA PHE A 5 -0.60 0.80 -13.61
C PHE A 5 -1.57 1.66 -12.82
N ALA A 6 -1.25 1.90 -11.55
CA ALA A 6 -1.96 2.80 -10.65
C ALA A 6 -0.97 3.80 -10.02
N TYR A 7 -1.47 4.98 -9.63
CA TYR A 7 -0.68 5.97 -8.93
C TYR A 7 -1.19 6.14 -7.49
N ASN A 8 -0.28 6.18 -6.51
CA ASN A 8 -0.65 6.33 -5.12
C ASN A 8 -1.03 7.79 -4.82
N THR A 9 -2.22 8.00 -4.28
CA THR A 9 -2.74 9.33 -4.00
C THR A 9 -1.98 10.06 -2.88
N ASN A 10 -1.12 9.36 -2.09
CA ASN A 10 -0.19 10.02 -1.17
C ASN A 10 0.83 10.91 -1.91
N GLY A 11 1.17 10.58 -3.15
CA GLY A 11 1.97 11.42 -4.05
C GLY A 11 1.22 12.62 -4.63
N ALA A 12 -0.07 12.78 -4.33
CA ALA A 12 -0.91 13.91 -4.71
C ALA A 12 -1.63 14.56 -3.51
N ALA A 13 -1.08 14.42 -2.29
CA ALA A 13 -1.70 14.85 -1.04
C ALA A 13 -1.94 16.37 -0.94
N ASN A 14 -1.34 17.18 -1.80
CA ASN A 14 -1.59 18.63 -1.90
C ASN A 14 -2.82 18.98 -2.77
N HIS A 15 -3.44 18.00 -3.42
CA HIS A 15 -4.65 18.15 -4.22
C HIS A 15 -5.87 17.64 -3.45
N ARG A 16 -7.05 18.15 -3.77
CA ARG A 16 -8.29 17.50 -3.35
C ARG A 16 -8.40 16.15 -4.02
N LEU A 17 -9.07 15.20 -3.37
CA LEU A 17 -9.18 13.85 -3.91
C LEU A 17 -9.73 13.83 -5.36
N ASP A 18 -10.81 14.56 -5.63
CA ASP A 18 -11.41 14.56 -6.98
C ASP A 18 -10.47 15.12 -8.05
N ASP A 19 -9.65 16.12 -7.70
CA ASP A 19 -8.65 16.70 -8.61
C ASP A 19 -7.49 15.70 -8.83
N ALA A 20 -7.02 15.03 -7.77
CA ALA A 20 -5.99 13.99 -7.87
C ALA A 20 -6.47 12.83 -8.76
N LEU A 21 -7.71 12.35 -8.56
CA LEU A 21 -8.29 11.29 -9.37
C LEU A 21 -8.41 11.68 -10.85
N ALA A 22 -8.78 12.94 -11.13
CA ALA A 22 -8.85 13.46 -12.50
C ALA A 22 -7.46 13.51 -13.15
N LEU A 23 -6.44 14.04 -12.47
CA LEU A 23 -5.06 14.09 -12.97
C LEU A 23 -4.51 12.70 -13.29
N ILE A 24 -4.78 11.71 -12.43
CA ILE A 24 -4.34 10.32 -12.61
C ILE A 24 -5.05 9.70 -13.83
N ALA A 25 -6.37 9.90 -13.95
CA ALA A 25 -7.15 9.41 -15.09
C ALA A 25 -6.70 10.06 -16.41
N ASP A 26 -6.53 11.39 -16.43
CA ASP A 26 -6.11 12.15 -17.61
C ASP A 26 -4.70 11.76 -18.09
N ALA A 27 -3.81 11.37 -17.17
CA ALA A 27 -2.50 10.83 -17.51
C ALA A 27 -2.58 9.43 -18.15
N GLY A 28 -3.71 8.73 -17.99
CA GLY A 28 -3.96 7.42 -18.59
C GLY A 28 -3.55 6.23 -17.74
N TYR A 29 -3.58 6.35 -16.42
CA TYR A 29 -3.44 5.23 -15.49
C TYR A 29 -4.69 4.34 -15.51
N ASP A 30 -4.51 3.05 -15.18
CA ASP A 30 -5.59 2.07 -15.07
C ASP A 30 -6.26 2.08 -13.69
N GLY A 31 -5.68 2.76 -12.72
CA GLY A 31 -6.20 2.81 -11.35
C GLY A 31 -5.45 3.75 -10.43
N VAL A 32 -5.85 3.70 -9.15
CA VAL A 32 -5.22 4.45 -8.05
C VAL A 32 -4.92 3.52 -6.87
N ALA A 33 -3.85 3.83 -6.13
CA ALA A 33 -3.73 3.39 -4.75
C ALA A 33 -4.27 4.51 -3.85
N LEU A 34 -5.47 4.32 -3.33
CA LEU A 34 -6.18 5.32 -2.54
C LEU A 34 -5.68 5.32 -1.10
N THR A 35 -4.90 6.32 -0.74
CA THR A 35 -4.46 6.52 0.65
C THR A 35 -5.60 7.06 1.50
N LEU A 36 -5.91 6.34 2.58
CA LEU A 36 -6.88 6.80 3.57
C LEU A 36 -6.22 7.78 4.55
N ASP A 37 -6.56 9.05 4.42
CA ASP A 37 -6.02 10.14 5.23
C ASP A 37 -7.02 11.31 5.29
N ILE A 38 -6.80 12.25 6.19
CA ILE A 38 -7.61 13.47 6.38
C ILE A 38 -7.75 14.31 5.10
N HIS A 39 -6.80 14.22 4.18
CA HIS A 39 -6.79 14.98 2.93
C HIS A 39 -7.64 14.35 1.82
N HIS A 40 -7.81 13.04 1.84
CA HIS A 40 -8.49 12.33 0.76
C HIS A 40 -9.76 11.65 1.21
N LEU A 41 -9.66 10.57 1.98
CA LEU A 41 -10.82 9.87 2.53
C LEU A 41 -10.55 9.53 3.99
N ASP A 42 -11.10 10.34 4.90
CA ASP A 42 -10.98 10.10 6.34
C ASP A 42 -12.02 9.06 6.79
N PRO A 43 -11.58 7.84 7.20
CA PRO A 43 -12.51 6.79 7.60
C PRO A 43 -13.19 7.06 8.96
N PHE A 44 -12.77 8.09 9.70
CA PHE A 44 -13.39 8.49 10.97
C PHE A 44 -14.27 9.75 10.85
N ALA A 45 -14.33 10.36 9.67
CA ALA A 45 -15.19 11.51 9.43
C ALA A 45 -16.68 11.14 9.52
N GLU A 46 -17.50 12.10 9.92
CA GLU A 46 -18.96 11.99 9.79
C GLU A 46 -19.34 11.77 8.32
N GLY A 47 -20.28 10.86 8.07
CA GLY A 47 -20.69 10.54 6.70
C GLY A 47 -19.73 9.67 5.90
N PHE A 48 -18.64 9.15 6.50
CA PHE A 48 -17.64 8.31 5.87
C PHE A 48 -18.20 7.30 4.84
N ARG A 49 -19.25 6.53 5.20
CA ARG A 49 -19.82 5.52 4.28
C ARG A 49 -20.48 6.14 3.06
N ALA A 50 -21.09 7.31 3.19
CA ALA A 50 -21.66 8.03 2.04
C ALA A 50 -20.56 8.55 1.13
N GLU A 51 -19.50 9.08 1.72
CA GLU A 51 -18.32 9.56 0.98
C GLU A 51 -17.60 8.39 0.30
N THR A 52 -17.45 7.23 0.94
CA THR A 52 -16.89 6.02 0.32
C THR A 52 -17.68 5.62 -0.94
N ARG A 53 -19.02 5.61 -0.88
CA ARG A 53 -19.85 5.34 -2.06
C ARG A 53 -19.69 6.39 -3.15
N ARG A 54 -19.55 7.67 -2.77
CA ARG A 54 -19.29 8.76 -3.73
C ARG A 54 -17.95 8.55 -4.45
N VAL A 55 -16.89 8.24 -3.70
CA VAL A 55 -15.56 7.95 -4.25
C VAL A 55 -15.61 6.72 -5.16
N ALA A 56 -16.26 5.63 -4.73
CA ALA A 56 -16.43 4.44 -5.57
C ALA A 56 -17.15 4.75 -6.89
N ALA A 57 -18.20 5.59 -6.85
CA ALA A 57 -18.90 6.06 -8.06
C ALA A 57 -17.98 6.91 -8.96
N ARG A 58 -17.14 7.76 -8.35
CA ARG A 58 -16.18 8.61 -9.07
C ARG A 58 -15.11 7.75 -9.77
N LEU A 59 -14.54 6.76 -9.10
CA LEU A 59 -13.57 5.83 -9.68
C LEU A 59 -14.18 5.10 -10.89
N ARG A 60 -15.39 4.57 -10.75
CA ARG A 60 -16.10 3.93 -11.87
C ARG A 60 -16.33 4.90 -13.05
N ALA A 61 -16.73 6.14 -12.78
CA ALA A 61 -16.96 7.14 -13.82
C ALA A 61 -15.67 7.53 -14.58
N LEU A 62 -14.52 7.43 -13.92
CA LEU A 62 -13.21 7.66 -14.52
C LEU A 62 -12.58 6.38 -15.13
N GLY A 63 -13.21 5.22 -14.98
CA GLY A 63 -12.66 3.94 -15.43
C GLY A 63 -11.44 3.46 -14.63
N LEU A 64 -11.26 3.96 -13.39
CA LEU A 64 -10.12 3.64 -12.55
C LEU A 64 -10.41 2.45 -11.63
N GLY A 65 -9.51 1.46 -11.64
CA GLY A 65 -9.43 0.45 -10.59
C GLY A 65 -8.85 1.03 -9.28
N CYS A 66 -8.85 0.24 -8.22
CA CYS A 66 -8.42 0.71 -6.89
C CYS A 66 -7.55 -0.33 -6.17
N VAL A 67 -6.56 0.15 -5.44
CA VAL A 67 -5.93 -0.47 -4.27
C VAL A 67 -6.17 0.48 -3.10
N VAL A 68 -6.38 -0.01 -1.89
CA VAL A 68 -6.49 0.85 -0.69
C VAL A 68 -5.18 0.80 0.07
N GLU A 69 -4.63 1.96 0.41
CA GLU A 69 -3.38 2.12 1.16
C GLU A 69 -3.66 2.75 2.52
N THR A 70 -2.98 2.28 3.58
CA THR A 70 -3.30 2.61 4.97
C THR A 70 -2.15 3.21 5.78
N GLY A 71 -1.31 4.04 5.18
CA GLY A 71 -0.20 4.72 5.87
C GLY A 71 -0.62 5.50 7.12
N ALA A 72 -1.82 6.06 7.12
CA ALA A 72 -2.48 6.72 8.27
C ALA A 72 -1.71 7.89 8.90
N ARG A 73 -0.60 8.31 8.40
CA ARG A 73 0.22 9.45 8.89
C ARG A 73 -0.15 9.91 10.32
N PHE A 74 -0.86 11.05 10.49
CA PHE A 74 -1.34 11.57 11.77
C PHE A 74 -2.83 11.35 12.02
N LEU A 75 -3.49 10.55 11.22
CA LEU A 75 -4.94 10.31 11.28
C LEU A 75 -5.39 9.72 12.62
N LEU A 76 -4.63 8.77 13.17
CA LEU A 76 -4.99 8.05 14.39
C LEU A 76 -4.48 8.74 15.66
N ASP A 77 -3.34 9.43 15.57
CA ASP A 77 -2.77 10.25 16.65
C ASP A 77 -2.14 11.52 16.06
N PRO A 78 -2.66 12.71 16.38
CA PRO A 78 -2.13 13.96 15.84
C PRO A 78 -0.74 14.33 16.37
N ARG A 79 -0.21 13.61 17.37
CA ARG A 79 1.09 13.86 17.98
C ARG A 79 2.16 12.86 17.59
N ALA A 80 1.75 11.69 17.09
CA ALA A 80 2.65 10.58 16.77
C ALA A 80 2.35 10.01 15.39
N LYS A 81 3.24 10.34 14.43
CA LYS A 81 3.11 9.86 13.05
C LYS A 81 3.05 8.33 13.02
N HIS A 82 2.07 7.81 12.27
CA HIS A 82 1.82 6.37 12.07
C HIS A 82 1.34 5.59 13.31
N GLU A 83 1.20 6.23 14.46
CA GLU A 83 0.71 5.60 15.69
C GLU A 83 -0.82 5.79 15.86
N PRO A 84 -1.48 4.88 16.60
CA PRO A 84 -0.98 3.59 17.08
C PRO A 84 -0.88 2.55 15.95
N THR A 85 -0.05 1.51 16.19
CA THR A 85 0.17 0.38 15.28
C THR A 85 -0.37 -0.93 15.86
N LEU A 86 -0.22 -2.05 15.12
CA LEU A 86 -0.60 -3.37 15.61
C LEU A 86 0.28 -3.88 16.75
N VAL A 87 1.49 -3.29 16.92
CA VAL A 87 2.46 -3.64 17.97
C VAL A 87 2.57 -2.58 19.06
N THR A 88 1.65 -1.62 19.11
CA THR A 88 1.57 -0.62 20.16
C THR A 88 1.28 -1.26 21.52
N ARG A 89 1.98 -0.84 22.59
CA ARG A 89 1.86 -1.43 23.93
C ARG A 89 0.44 -1.33 24.50
N ALA A 90 -0.22 -0.18 24.32
CA ALA A 90 -1.57 0.07 24.83
C ALA A 90 -2.62 -0.76 24.02
N PRO A 91 -3.42 -1.62 24.69
CA PRO A 91 -4.44 -2.42 24.00
C PRO A 91 -5.45 -1.57 23.22
N GLU A 92 -5.82 -0.40 23.76
CA GLU A 92 -6.75 0.55 23.13
C GLU A 92 -6.18 1.09 21.81
N GLY A 93 -4.86 1.30 21.77
CA GLY A 93 -4.15 1.72 20.56
C GLY A 93 -4.22 0.64 19.49
N ARG A 94 -3.92 -0.61 19.84
CA ARG A 94 -4.05 -1.75 18.91
C ARG A 94 -5.48 -1.93 18.41
N ALA A 95 -6.47 -1.80 19.31
CA ALA A 95 -7.87 -1.87 18.95
C ALA A 95 -8.26 -0.77 17.95
N ARG A 96 -7.79 0.48 18.16
CA ARG A 96 -7.98 1.60 17.24
C ARG A 96 -7.36 1.34 15.86
N ARG A 97 -6.16 0.75 15.82
CA ARG A 97 -5.52 0.36 14.55
C ARG A 97 -6.32 -0.71 13.81
N VAL A 98 -6.78 -1.75 14.51
CA VAL A 98 -7.64 -2.78 13.93
C VAL A 98 -8.97 -2.20 13.43
N GLU A 99 -9.58 -1.26 14.17
CA GLU A 99 -10.78 -0.56 13.71
C GLU A 99 -10.53 0.21 12.41
N PHE A 100 -9.42 0.95 12.34
CA PHE A 100 -9.00 1.67 11.14
C PHE A 100 -8.86 0.73 9.94
N LEU A 101 -8.15 -0.39 10.10
CA LEU A 101 -7.97 -1.39 9.05
C LEU A 101 -9.30 -2.05 8.65
N GLY A 102 -10.20 -2.25 9.62
CA GLY A 102 -11.56 -2.73 9.35
C GLY A 102 -12.37 -1.76 8.48
N ARG A 103 -12.27 -0.46 8.73
CA ARG A 103 -12.89 0.59 7.89
C ARG A 103 -12.23 0.69 6.51
N ALA A 104 -10.90 0.51 6.43
CA ALA A 104 -10.19 0.43 5.16
C ALA A 104 -10.66 -0.75 4.30
N LEU A 105 -10.95 -1.89 4.92
CA LEU A 105 -11.56 -3.03 4.23
C LEU A 105 -13.00 -2.76 3.76
N GLU A 106 -13.78 -1.94 4.48
CA GLU A 106 -15.10 -1.48 4.00
C GLU A 106 -14.94 -0.62 2.72
N VAL A 107 -13.90 0.24 2.66
CA VAL A 107 -13.57 1.00 1.45
C VAL A 107 -13.16 0.05 0.31
N ALA A 108 -12.28 -0.92 0.59
CA ALA A 108 -11.84 -1.88 -0.40
C ALA A 108 -13.00 -2.68 -1.00
N ALA A 109 -13.93 -3.14 -0.17
CA ALA A 109 -15.12 -3.85 -0.62
C ALA A 109 -16.04 -2.97 -1.48
N GLU A 110 -16.31 -1.72 -1.06
CA GLU A 110 -17.19 -0.79 -1.78
C GLU A 110 -16.61 -0.34 -3.13
N THR A 111 -15.28 -0.14 -3.19
CA THR A 111 -14.59 0.26 -4.43
C THR A 111 -14.27 -0.92 -5.35
N GLY A 112 -14.39 -2.16 -4.89
CA GLY A 112 -13.93 -3.34 -5.60
C GLY A 112 -12.41 -3.37 -5.75
N ALA A 113 -11.69 -2.90 -4.74
CA ALA A 113 -10.24 -2.81 -4.77
C ALA A 113 -9.56 -4.18 -4.91
N ASP A 114 -8.45 -4.23 -5.66
CA ASP A 114 -7.62 -5.43 -5.83
C ASP A 114 -7.07 -5.95 -4.48
N ALA A 115 -6.72 -5.02 -3.57
CA ALA A 115 -6.29 -5.30 -2.19
C ALA A 115 -6.38 -4.05 -1.32
N MET A 116 -6.30 -4.24 0.01
CA MET A 116 -5.98 -3.21 1.01
C MET A 116 -4.63 -3.56 1.60
N SER A 117 -3.64 -2.67 1.44
CA SER A 117 -2.29 -2.81 2.01
C SER A 117 -2.19 -2.19 3.40
N PHE A 118 -1.39 -2.81 4.27
CA PHE A 118 -1.07 -2.32 5.61
C PHE A 118 0.24 -2.93 6.10
N TRP A 119 0.87 -2.30 7.07
CA TRP A 119 2.14 -2.71 7.67
C TRP A 119 2.02 -2.96 9.19
N ALA A 120 3.03 -3.62 9.78
CA ALA A 120 3.03 -4.08 11.16
C ALA A 120 3.18 -2.94 12.18
N GLY A 121 4.11 -2.01 11.91
CA GLY A 121 4.57 -0.98 12.83
C GLY A 121 5.86 -1.35 13.55
N VAL A 122 6.36 -0.39 14.35
CA VAL A 122 7.63 -0.49 15.09
C VAL A 122 7.34 -0.67 16.58
N PRO A 123 7.78 -1.77 17.23
CA PRO A 123 7.66 -1.92 18.68
C PRO A 123 8.42 -0.80 19.40
N LYS A 124 7.77 -0.17 20.37
CA LYS A 124 8.41 0.90 21.16
C LYS A 124 9.30 0.31 22.26
N PRO A 125 10.26 1.10 22.81
CA PRO A 125 11.11 0.65 23.91
C PRO A 125 10.30 0.04 25.06
N GLY A 126 10.76 -1.11 25.57
CA GLY A 126 10.09 -1.86 26.64
C GLY A 126 8.99 -2.83 26.16
N VAL A 127 8.79 -2.98 24.87
CA VAL A 127 8.02 -4.07 24.27
C VAL A 127 8.98 -5.17 23.84
N THR A 128 8.76 -6.39 24.32
CA THR A 128 9.57 -7.54 23.90
C THR A 128 9.17 -8.04 22.51
N ARG A 129 10.07 -8.79 21.84
CA ARG A 129 9.76 -9.38 20.52
C ARG A 129 8.57 -10.34 20.60
N ASP A 130 8.48 -11.12 21.68
CA ASP A 130 7.40 -12.09 21.86
C ASP A 130 6.04 -11.41 22.07
N GLU A 131 5.99 -10.35 22.89
CA GLU A 131 4.78 -9.54 23.06
C GLU A 131 4.33 -8.92 21.71
N ALA A 132 5.27 -8.33 20.97
CA ALA A 132 4.97 -7.74 19.68
C ALA A 132 4.46 -8.79 18.67
N ALA A 133 5.06 -9.99 18.66
CA ALA A 133 4.64 -11.09 17.80
C ALA A 133 3.23 -11.59 18.12
N GLU A 134 2.90 -11.75 19.41
CA GLU A 134 1.57 -12.14 19.87
C GLU A 134 0.53 -11.10 19.46
N TRP A 135 0.78 -9.82 19.74
CA TRP A 135 -0.15 -8.73 19.40
C TRP A 135 -0.35 -8.56 17.89
N LEU A 136 0.76 -8.64 17.13
CA LEU A 136 0.69 -8.59 15.68
C LEU A 136 -0.18 -9.72 15.13
N ARG A 137 0.06 -10.96 15.57
CA ARG A 137 -0.71 -12.13 15.13
C ARG A 137 -2.19 -11.95 15.39
N ASP A 138 -2.59 -11.59 16.64
CA ASP A 138 -4.00 -11.30 16.98
C ASP A 138 -4.59 -10.24 16.05
N GLY A 139 -3.89 -9.12 15.88
CA GLY A 139 -4.35 -8.01 15.06
C GLY A 139 -4.53 -8.42 13.59
N VAL A 140 -3.53 -9.09 13.00
CA VAL A 140 -3.56 -9.52 11.59
C VAL A 140 -4.62 -10.58 11.34
N GLU A 141 -4.78 -11.55 12.24
CA GLU A 141 -5.85 -12.55 12.12
C GLU A 141 -7.25 -11.91 12.16
N ARG A 142 -7.46 -10.88 12.99
CA ARG A 142 -8.72 -10.12 13.02
C ARG A 142 -8.96 -9.39 11.70
N VAL A 143 -7.92 -8.77 11.15
CA VAL A 143 -7.98 -8.09 9.84
C VAL A 143 -8.27 -9.10 8.72
N ALA A 144 -7.60 -10.26 8.70
CA ALA A 144 -7.82 -11.31 7.71
C ALA A 144 -9.26 -11.86 7.76
N ARG A 145 -9.77 -12.17 8.95
CA ARG A 145 -11.18 -12.59 9.12
C ARG A 145 -12.17 -11.51 8.66
N ARG A 146 -11.88 -10.24 8.93
CA ARG A 146 -12.72 -9.13 8.45
C ARG A 146 -12.70 -9.03 6.93
N ALA A 147 -11.53 -9.16 6.31
CA ALA A 147 -11.38 -9.17 4.85
C ALA A 147 -12.21 -10.29 4.22
N GLU A 148 -12.09 -11.52 4.74
CA GLU A 148 -12.90 -12.66 4.29
C GLU A 148 -14.40 -12.37 4.38
N SER A 149 -14.87 -11.82 5.52
CA SER A 149 -16.30 -11.49 5.73
C SER A 149 -16.86 -10.46 4.75
N LEU A 150 -15.99 -9.63 4.17
CA LEU A 150 -16.33 -8.58 3.20
C LEU A 150 -16.04 -8.98 1.75
N GLY A 151 -15.45 -10.15 1.52
CA GLY A 151 -14.97 -10.54 0.20
C GLY A 151 -13.83 -9.65 -0.31
N ALA A 152 -13.11 -8.99 0.59
CA ALA A 152 -11.97 -8.12 0.29
C ALA A 152 -10.64 -8.86 0.49
N VAL A 153 -9.56 -8.30 -0.01
CA VAL A 153 -8.19 -8.83 0.14
C VAL A 153 -7.40 -7.95 1.09
N ALA A 154 -6.90 -8.53 2.19
CA ALA A 154 -5.94 -7.89 3.08
C ALA A 154 -4.52 -8.31 2.70
N ALA A 155 -3.63 -7.35 2.49
CA ALA A 155 -2.25 -7.58 2.12
C ALA A 155 -1.30 -6.85 3.09
N LEU A 156 -0.45 -7.61 3.80
CA LEU A 156 0.54 -7.05 4.72
C LEU A 156 1.82 -6.78 3.97
N GLU A 157 2.35 -5.60 4.20
CA GLU A 157 3.57 -5.09 3.58
C GLU A 157 4.74 -5.23 4.54
N PRO A 158 5.80 -5.96 4.15
CA PRO A 158 7.09 -5.87 4.81
C PRO A 158 7.68 -4.48 4.59
N GLU A 159 8.07 -3.82 5.67
CA GLU A 159 8.53 -2.43 5.65
C GLU A 159 9.88 -2.29 6.36
N PRO A 160 10.92 -1.73 5.72
CA PRO A 160 12.23 -1.55 6.35
C PRO A 160 12.15 -0.84 7.70
N GLY A 161 12.73 -1.47 8.73
CA GLY A 161 12.72 -0.97 10.11
C GLY A 161 11.44 -1.28 10.90
N MET A 162 10.45 -1.96 10.34
CA MET A 162 9.27 -2.39 11.08
C MET A 162 9.40 -3.83 11.63
N PHE A 163 8.42 -4.28 12.40
CA PHE A 163 8.44 -5.60 13.02
C PHE A 163 8.37 -6.75 12.00
N VAL A 164 7.68 -6.54 10.89
CA VAL A 164 7.74 -7.37 9.68
C VAL A 164 8.53 -6.54 8.68
N GLU A 165 9.81 -6.84 8.54
CA GLU A 165 10.74 -6.06 7.75
C GLU A 165 11.01 -6.67 6.37
N THR A 166 11.00 -8.00 6.31
CA THR A 166 11.37 -8.76 5.13
C THR A 166 10.21 -9.64 4.63
N VAL A 167 10.29 -10.08 3.37
CA VAL A 167 9.31 -11.03 2.84
C VAL A 167 9.39 -12.38 3.55
N ASP A 168 10.55 -12.75 4.12
CA ASP A 168 10.69 -13.95 4.96
C ASP A 168 9.99 -13.77 6.31
N ASP A 169 10.04 -12.59 6.92
CA ASP A 169 9.23 -12.29 8.13
C ASP A 169 7.74 -12.44 7.83
N TRP A 170 7.28 -11.94 6.67
CA TRP A 170 5.90 -12.10 6.22
C TRP A 170 5.52 -13.57 6.05
N ALA A 171 6.38 -14.36 5.38
CA ALA A 171 6.15 -15.78 5.16
C ALA A 171 6.07 -16.55 6.50
N GLY A 172 6.90 -16.17 7.47
CA GLY A 172 6.92 -16.73 8.82
C GLY A 172 5.63 -16.51 9.63
N LEU A 173 4.79 -15.54 9.26
CA LEU A 173 3.49 -15.33 9.92
C LEU A 173 2.54 -16.49 9.67
N ALA A 174 2.55 -17.06 8.47
CA ALA A 174 1.72 -18.21 8.05
C ALA A 174 0.22 -18.03 8.39
N ILE A 175 -0.34 -16.82 8.15
CA ILE A 175 -1.74 -16.48 8.45
C ILE A 175 -2.59 -16.81 7.22
N PRO A 176 -3.60 -17.70 7.34
CA PRO A 176 -4.49 -18.03 6.24
C PRO A 176 -5.25 -16.80 5.70
N GLY A 177 -5.34 -16.67 4.38
CA GLY A 177 -6.06 -15.59 3.72
C GLY A 177 -5.30 -14.25 3.64
N LEU A 178 -4.18 -14.09 4.37
CA LEU A 178 -3.32 -12.93 4.27
C LEU A 178 -2.53 -12.97 2.96
N ARG A 179 -2.50 -11.84 2.24
CA ARG A 179 -1.68 -11.68 1.04
C ARG A 179 -0.46 -10.81 1.32
N LEU A 180 0.50 -10.85 0.43
CA LEU A 180 1.69 -10.00 0.44
C LEU A 180 1.39 -8.71 -0.34
N ALA A 181 1.61 -7.56 0.29
CA ALA A 181 1.81 -6.30 -0.41
C ALA A 181 3.32 -6.15 -0.63
N LEU A 182 3.77 -6.39 -1.86
CA LEU A 182 5.18 -6.35 -2.18
C LEU A 182 5.54 -4.96 -2.68
N ASP A 183 6.19 -4.15 -1.84
CA ASP A 183 6.97 -3.03 -2.31
C ASP A 183 8.34 -3.55 -2.78
N THR A 184 8.58 -3.44 -4.08
CA THR A 184 9.81 -3.98 -4.69
C THR A 184 11.06 -3.21 -4.26
N GLY A 185 10.91 -1.93 -3.90
CA GLY A 185 12.01 -1.10 -3.39
C GLY A 185 12.48 -1.54 -2.01
N HIS A 186 11.58 -2.06 -1.16
CA HIS A 186 11.95 -2.56 0.16
C HIS A 186 12.92 -3.73 0.09
N CYS A 187 12.79 -4.62 -0.89
CA CYS A 187 13.77 -5.70 -1.11
C CYS A 187 15.18 -5.16 -1.42
N LEU A 188 15.29 -4.06 -2.18
CA LEU A 188 16.55 -3.41 -2.46
C LEU A 188 17.13 -2.71 -1.22
N VAL A 189 16.26 -2.09 -0.42
CA VAL A 189 16.65 -1.37 0.81
C VAL A 189 17.18 -2.33 1.86
N THR A 190 16.48 -3.42 2.14
CA THR A 190 16.91 -4.46 3.10
C THR A 190 18.06 -5.30 2.56
N GLY A 191 18.20 -5.40 1.24
CA GLY A 191 19.18 -6.27 0.59
C GLY A 191 18.88 -7.76 0.75
N GLU A 192 17.65 -8.12 1.15
CA GLU A 192 17.27 -9.50 1.40
C GLU A 192 17.26 -10.37 0.13
N ARG A 193 16.84 -9.80 -0.99
CA ARG A 193 16.83 -10.47 -2.30
C ARG A 193 16.70 -9.50 -3.47
N ASP A 194 16.91 -10.00 -4.69
CA ASP A 194 16.62 -9.24 -5.90
C ASP A 194 15.12 -8.95 -6.02
N PRO A 195 14.69 -7.72 -6.33
CA PRO A 195 13.28 -7.37 -6.44
C PRO A 195 12.49 -8.20 -7.48
N ALA A 196 13.10 -8.51 -8.64
CA ALA A 196 12.44 -9.32 -9.66
C ALA A 196 12.33 -10.80 -9.25
N ASP A 197 13.29 -11.30 -8.48
CA ASP A 197 13.23 -12.66 -7.92
C ASP A 197 12.17 -12.74 -6.80
N ALA A 198 12.01 -11.70 -5.99
CA ALA A 198 10.93 -11.61 -5.01
C ALA A 198 9.55 -11.71 -5.69
N VAL A 199 9.34 -11.00 -6.82
CA VAL A 199 8.10 -11.09 -7.63
C VAL A 199 7.83 -12.52 -8.06
N ARG A 200 8.83 -13.26 -8.58
CA ARG A 200 8.68 -14.64 -9.05
C ARG A 200 8.39 -15.61 -7.91
N GLU A 201 9.18 -15.52 -6.86
CA GLU A 201 9.11 -16.43 -5.70
C GLU A 201 7.77 -16.33 -4.98
N PHE A 202 7.28 -15.10 -4.77
CA PHE A 202 6.04 -14.85 -4.04
C PHE A 202 4.81 -14.68 -4.94
N ALA A 203 4.90 -15.00 -6.22
CA ALA A 203 3.80 -14.85 -7.19
C ALA A 203 2.43 -15.36 -6.70
N PRO A 204 2.30 -16.55 -6.07
CA PRO A 204 1.01 -17.06 -5.59
C PRO A 204 0.42 -16.25 -4.43
N HIS A 205 1.25 -15.46 -3.75
CA HIS A 205 0.89 -14.75 -2.53
C HIS A 205 0.62 -13.25 -2.75
N LEU A 206 0.99 -12.69 -3.91
CA LEU A 206 0.86 -11.26 -4.19
C LEU A 206 -0.59 -10.78 -4.11
N GLY A 207 -0.86 -9.81 -3.27
CA GLY A 207 -2.11 -9.06 -3.18
C GLY A 207 -2.05 -7.76 -3.98
N THR A 208 -0.94 -7.05 -3.86
CA THR A 208 -0.60 -5.84 -4.61
C THR A 208 0.92 -5.73 -4.74
N VAL A 209 1.39 -4.95 -5.72
CA VAL A 209 2.82 -4.68 -5.93
C VAL A 209 3.01 -3.19 -6.10
N ALA A 210 3.97 -2.62 -5.36
CA ALA A 210 4.41 -1.24 -5.53
C ALA A 210 5.76 -1.19 -6.26
N VAL A 211 5.93 -0.14 -7.06
CA VAL A 211 7.14 0.17 -7.80
C VAL A 211 7.43 1.68 -7.73
N GLU A 212 8.64 2.02 -7.45
CA GLU A 212 9.22 3.36 -7.52
C GLU A 212 10.72 3.21 -7.68
N ASP A 213 11.48 4.29 -7.65
CA ASP A 213 12.93 4.17 -7.57
C ASP A 213 13.40 4.35 -6.12
N MET A 214 14.40 3.58 -5.72
CA MET A 214 15.09 3.66 -4.43
C MET A 214 16.59 3.44 -4.60
N LYS A 215 17.38 3.94 -3.66
CA LYS A 215 18.80 3.62 -3.56
C LYS A 215 19.00 2.44 -2.62
N ARG A 216 19.98 1.60 -2.94
CA ARG A 216 20.34 0.46 -2.09
C ARG A 216 20.64 0.89 -0.65
N GLY A 217 19.94 0.27 0.30
CA GLY A 217 20.09 0.56 1.72
C GLY A 217 19.49 1.89 2.17
N VAL A 218 18.75 2.60 1.30
CA VAL A 218 18.16 3.91 1.65
C VAL A 218 16.66 3.90 1.35
N HIS A 219 15.85 3.92 2.39
CA HIS A 219 14.38 3.93 2.28
C HIS A 219 13.88 5.34 1.92
N VAL A 220 13.87 5.63 0.63
CA VAL A 220 13.39 6.90 0.06
C VAL A 220 12.75 6.64 -1.28
N HIS A 221 11.46 6.92 -1.41
CA HIS A 221 10.74 6.85 -2.68
C HIS A 221 11.21 7.97 -3.61
N LEU A 222 11.84 7.61 -4.71
CA LEU A 222 12.42 8.52 -5.69
C LEU A 222 11.65 8.42 -7.02
N PRO A 223 11.63 9.50 -7.81
CA PRO A 223 11.24 9.42 -9.21
C PRO A 223 12.08 8.40 -9.98
N PHE A 224 11.46 7.73 -10.93
CA PHE A 224 12.15 6.74 -11.76
C PHE A 224 13.38 7.33 -12.47
N GLY A 225 14.52 6.61 -12.39
CA GLY A 225 15.80 7.02 -12.95
C GLY A 225 16.71 7.78 -11.96
N GLU A 226 16.27 8.00 -10.72
CA GLU A 226 17.06 8.68 -9.68
C GLU A 226 17.67 7.71 -8.65
N GLY A 227 17.35 6.42 -8.74
CA GLY A 227 17.80 5.35 -7.84
C GLY A 227 18.53 4.22 -8.53
N ASP A 228 18.50 3.04 -7.90
CA ASP A 228 19.23 1.84 -8.31
C ASP A 228 18.27 0.68 -8.66
N MET A 229 16.96 0.93 -8.79
CA MET A 229 15.96 -0.10 -9.01
C MET A 229 16.03 -0.71 -10.41
N PRO A 230 16.04 -2.05 -10.54
CA PRO A 230 16.04 -2.73 -11.84
C PRO A 230 14.62 -2.79 -12.44
N ILE A 231 13.97 -1.63 -12.65
CA ILE A 231 12.57 -1.52 -13.07
C ILE A 231 12.22 -2.40 -14.28
N PRO A 232 13.02 -2.43 -15.40
CA PRO A 232 12.69 -3.31 -16.53
C PRO A 232 12.64 -4.79 -16.15
N ALA A 233 13.53 -5.26 -15.24
CA ALA A 233 13.55 -6.65 -14.79
C ALA A 233 12.33 -6.99 -13.92
N ILE A 234 11.90 -6.05 -13.04
CA ILE A 234 10.69 -6.19 -12.22
C ILE A 234 9.46 -6.28 -13.10
N LEU A 235 9.31 -5.38 -14.09
CA LEU A 235 8.17 -5.41 -15.01
C LEU A 235 8.15 -6.68 -15.87
N ALA A 236 9.32 -7.17 -16.28
CA ALA A 236 9.44 -8.46 -16.99
C ALA A 236 8.99 -9.63 -16.10
N ALA A 237 9.42 -9.67 -14.82
CA ALA A 237 8.99 -10.69 -13.86
C ALA A 237 7.47 -10.66 -13.64
N LEU A 238 6.87 -9.48 -13.49
CA LEU A 238 5.41 -9.33 -13.34
C LEU A 238 4.65 -9.86 -14.55
N ARG A 239 5.15 -9.67 -15.78
CA ARG A 239 4.55 -10.25 -17.00
C ARG A 239 4.74 -11.76 -17.06
N GLU A 240 5.92 -12.25 -16.70
CA GLU A 240 6.25 -13.68 -16.67
C GLU A 240 5.28 -14.47 -15.79
N ILE A 241 4.97 -13.94 -14.60
CA ILE A 241 4.00 -14.56 -13.67
C ILE A 241 2.53 -14.30 -14.04
N GLY A 242 2.25 -13.51 -15.09
CA GLY A 242 0.89 -13.16 -15.49
C GLY A 242 0.16 -12.27 -14.49
N PHE A 243 0.87 -11.36 -13.79
CA PHE A 243 0.25 -10.47 -12.79
C PHE A 243 -0.82 -9.60 -13.44
N SER A 244 -2.06 -9.72 -12.98
CA SER A 244 -3.25 -9.07 -13.57
C SER A 244 -3.85 -7.95 -12.74
N ARG A 245 -3.37 -7.78 -11.50
CA ARG A 245 -3.79 -6.71 -10.61
C ARG A 245 -3.05 -5.41 -10.92
N LEU A 246 -3.41 -4.33 -10.24
CA LEU A 246 -2.74 -3.04 -10.38
C LEU A 246 -1.32 -3.08 -9.80
N VAL A 247 -0.36 -2.56 -10.58
CA VAL A 247 1.00 -2.24 -10.13
C VAL A 247 1.00 -0.77 -9.74
N THR A 248 1.24 -0.48 -8.47
CA THR A 248 1.11 0.87 -7.92
C THR A 248 2.43 1.63 -7.97
N VAL A 249 2.38 2.91 -8.29
CA VAL A 249 3.53 3.84 -8.20
C VAL A 249 3.42 4.63 -6.93
N GLU A 250 4.44 4.58 -6.06
CA GLU A 250 4.47 5.33 -4.82
C GLU A 250 5.55 6.41 -4.82
N LEU A 251 5.13 7.68 -4.99
CA LEU A 251 5.98 8.85 -4.94
C LEU A 251 5.52 9.81 -3.85
N SER A 252 5.47 9.32 -2.62
CA SER A 252 4.86 10.00 -1.45
C SER A 252 5.46 11.36 -1.09
N ARG A 253 6.65 11.68 -1.59
CA ARG A 253 7.35 12.95 -1.35
C ARG A 253 7.13 13.99 -2.46
N GLU A 254 6.47 13.60 -3.56
CA GLU A 254 6.37 14.40 -4.78
C GLU A 254 5.04 15.17 -4.90
N SER A 255 4.23 15.23 -3.84
CA SER A 255 2.92 15.91 -3.84
C SER A 255 2.96 17.39 -4.24
N HIS A 256 4.11 18.06 -4.04
CA HIS A 256 4.30 19.46 -4.38
C HIS A 256 4.45 19.70 -5.90
N ARG A 257 4.66 18.65 -6.69
CA ARG A 257 4.79 18.67 -8.15
C ARG A 257 4.06 17.48 -8.81
N ALA A 258 2.96 17.05 -8.21
CA ALA A 258 2.19 15.89 -8.65
C ALA A 258 1.73 16.00 -10.10
N ASP A 259 1.39 17.20 -10.56
CA ASP A 259 1.01 17.52 -11.94
C ASP A 259 2.06 17.12 -12.98
N ALA A 260 3.34 17.22 -12.63
CA ALA A 260 4.45 16.78 -13.46
C ALA A 260 4.82 15.31 -13.23
N MET A 261 4.79 14.86 -11.98
CA MET A 261 5.23 13.50 -11.61
C MET A 261 4.28 12.39 -12.04
N ILE A 262 2.97 12.64 -11.96
CA ILE A 262 1.96 11.65 -12.36
C ILE A 262 2.17 11.19 -13.82
N PRO A 263 2.18 12.10 -14.83
CA PRO A 263 2.42 11.66 -16.22
C PRO A 263 3.84 11.15 -16.44
N ALA A 264 4.87 11.76 -15.84
CA ALA A 264 6.25 11.36 -16.05
C ALA A 264 6.54 9.92 -15.58
N ALA A 265 5.96 9.51 -14.44
CA ALA A 265 6.12 8.16 -13.92
C ALA A 265 5.48 7.12 -14.86
N LEU A 266 4.28 7.38 -15.36
CA LEU A 266 3.62 6.47 -16.30
C LEU A 266 4.37 6.35 -17.63
N ASP A 267 4.86 7.48 -18.15
CA ASP A 267 5.66 7.49 -19.38
C ASP A 267 6.96 6.69 -19.22
N TYR A 268 7.60 6.78 -18.05
CA TYR A 268 8.76 5.94 -17.75
C TYR A 268 8.39 4.45 -17.77
N LEU A 269 7.35 4.07 -17.03
CA LEU A 269 6.92 2.66 -16.95
C LEU A 269 6.53 2.10 -18.32
N ARG A 270 5.85 2.88 -19.16
CA ARG A 270 5.47 2.46 -20.52
C ARG A 270 6.68 2.25 -21.45
N ARG A 271 7.75 3.01 -21.25
CA ARG A 271 9.01 2.80 -22.01
C ARG A 271 9.84 1.65 -21.46
N ALA A 272 9.80 1.40 -20.15
CA ALA A 272 10.54 0.31 -19.49
C ALA A 272 9.84 -1.04 -19.61
N ALA A 273 8.58 -0.99 -19.93
CA ALA A 273 7.70 -2.15 -20.06
C ALA A 273 7.84 -2.82 -21.46
#